data_fe4cf21197a48bebf1728bd8e82c25c0
#
_entry.id   fe4cf21197a48bebf1728bd8e82c25c0
#
_cell.length_a   1.000
_cell.length_b   1.000
_cell.length_c   1.000
_cell.angle_alpha   90.00
_cell.angle_beta   90.00
_cell.angle_gamma   90.00
#
_symmetry.space_group_name_H-M   'P 1'
#
loop_
_entity.id
_entity.type
_entity.pdbx_description
1 polymer ?
#
loop_
_entity_poly.entity_id
_entity_poly.type
_entity_poly.pdbx_seq_one_letter_code
_entity_poly.pdbx_strand_id
1 'polypeptide(L)'
;VNKSLKLFVTLGIVAAALVAGTWLLIPSGSGTANAALAEYQIEKLTCGSCVSNIESALSSLDGVGSVEVNLTSNRGRVTYDPAEIDSSAIEAAITKAGYPARVRLQLDPQEYNALQQEQAQLGQKYLARIGDRLLARSDFEQIVQQRAGGDVSVDQQGQLWQAAWKDVLQRELLLSAAEKNRVVIQEGEVD
;
A
#
# COMPACT_ATOMS: atom_id res chain seq x y z
N VAL A 1 22.64 2.63 55.85
CA VAL A 1 22.13 2.50 54.46
C VAL A 1 22.79 1.27 53.83
N ASN A 2 21.99 0.18 53.66
CA ASN A 2 22.47 -1.15 53.32
C ASN A 2 23.26 -1.23 52.00
N LYS A 3 24.42 -1.85 52.01
CA LYS A 3 25.28 -2.09 50.85
C LYS A 3 24.49 -2.79 49.70
N SER A 4 23.54 -3.64 50.04
CA SER A 4 22.67 -4.34 49.09
C SER A 4 21.70 -3.37 48.36
N LEU A 5 21.20 -2.34 49.04
CA LEU A 5 20.30 -1.35 48.39
C LEU A 5 21.03 -0.52 47.33
N LYS A 6 22.30 -0.18 47.55
CA LYS A 6 23.13 0.54 46.57
C LYS A 6 23.43 -0.35 45.34
N LEU A 7 23.64 -1.65 45.56
CA LEU A 7 23.87 -2.57 44.45
C LEU A 7 22.66 -2.75 43.56
N PHE A 8 21.44 -2.80 44.13
CA PHE A 8 20.20 -2.90 43.34
C PHE A 8 19.87 -1.61 42.58
N VAL A 9 20.16 -0.45 43.18
CA VAL A 9 19.94 0.85 42.51
C VAL A 9 20.92 1.04 41.34
N THR A 10 22.18 0.67 41.48
CA THR A 10 23.17 0.77 40.42
C THR A 10 22.89 -0.25 39.29
N LEU A 11 22.47 -1.47 39.63
CA LEU A 11 22.07 -2.49 38.63
C LEU A 11 20.84 -2.06 37.86
N GLY A 12 19.84 -1.44 38.53
CA GLY A 12 18.63 -0.92 37.88
C GLY A 12 18.92 0.22 36.91
N ILE A 13 19.81 1.13 37.24
CA ILE A 13 20.21 2.25 36.36
C ILE A 13 20.97 1.76 35.12
N VAL A 14 21.84 0.78 35.28
CA VAL A 14 22.58 0.18 34.14
C VAL A 14 21.62 -0.58 33.21
N ALA A 15 20.65 -1.32 33.75
CA ALA A 15 19.62 -2.00 32.96
C ALA A 15 18.72 -1.00 32.20
N ALA A 16 18.31 0.10 32.84
CA ALA A 16 17.52 1.14 32.20
C ALA A 16 18.28 1.87 31.07
N ALA A 17 19.59 2.10 31.26
CA ALA A 17 20.43 2.71 30.23
C ALA A 17 20.67 1.79 29.01
N LEU A 18 20.75 0.47 29.21
CA LEU A 18 20.87 -0.50 28.11
C LEU A 18 19.56 -0.61 27.31
N VAL A 19 18.40 -0.54 27.95
CA VAL A 19 17.10 -0.56 27.25
C VAL A 19 16.87 0.75 26.50
N ALA A 20 17.24 1.90 27.06
CA ALA A 20 17.14 3.20 26.36
C ALA A 20 18.15 3.30 25.19
N GLY A 21 19.34 2.71 25.31
CA GLY A 21 20.34 2.70 24.24
C GLY A 21 19.97 1.84 23.05
N THR A 22 19.25 0.73 23.24
CA THR A 22 18.77 -0.13 22.14
C THR A 22 17.61 0.50 21.37
N TRP A 23 16.84 1.39 21.96
CA TRP A 23 15.77 2.11 21.25
C TRP A 23 16.31 3.16 20.27
N LEU A 24 17.50 3.69 20.50
CA LEU A 24 18.16 4.65 19.60
C LEU A 24 18.83 3.97 18.38
N LEU A 25 18.98 2.65 18.38
CA LEU A 25 19.60 1.87 17.31
C LEU A 25 18.59 1.09 16.44
N ILE A 26 17.27 1.19 16.74
CA ILE A 26 16.27 0.71 15.79
C ILE A 26 16.25 1.77 14.67
N PRO A 27 16.70 1.45 13.44
CA PRO A 27 16.48 2.34 12.33
C PRO A 27 14.96 2.48 12.24
N SER A 28 14.46 3.66 12.58
CA SER A 28 13.08 4.05 12.26
C SER A 28 12.96 3.79 10.79
N GLY A 29 12.18 2.79 10.39
CA GLY A 29 11.89 2.55 9.00
C GLY A 29 11.47 3.89 8.42
N SER A 30 12.26 4.38 7.48
CA SER A 30 12.16 5.72 6.92
C SER A 30 10.83 5.85 6.18
N GLY A 31 9.77 6.10 6.93
CA GLY A 31 8.64 6.85 6.43
C GLY A 31 9.16 8.27 6.27
N THR A 32 9.87 8.52 5.19
CA THR A 32 10.54 9.79 4.98
C THR A 32 9.46 10.85 4.83
N ALA A 33 9.40 11.75 5.80
CA ALA A 33 8.55 12.95 5.72
C ALA A 33 8.87 13.78 4.44
N ASN A 34 9.88 13.39 3.70
CA ASN A 34 10.39 14.04 2.50
C ASN A 34 10.49 13.07 1.30
N ALA A 35 9.68 11.99 1.28
CA ALA A 35 9.69 11.04 0.17
C ALA A 35 9.09 11.63 -1.10
N ALA A 36 9.82 11.56 -2.18
CA ALA A 36 9.35 11.76 -3.54
C ALA A 36 8.92 10.43 -4.17
N LEU A 37 8.13 10.47 -5.24
CA LEU A 37 7.71 9.31 -6.02
C LEU A 37 8.13 9.46 -7.47
N ALA A 38 8.71 8.42 -8.06
CA ALA A 38 8.87 8.32 -9.51
C ALA A 38 8.24 7.05 -10.07
N GLU A 39 7.57 7.15 -11.21
CA GLU A 39 7.07 6.03 -11.99
C GLU A 39 7.87 5.91 -13.27
N TYR A 40 8.34 4.70 -13.57
CA TYR A 40 9.16 4.37 -14.73
C TYR A 40 8.40 3.46 -15.68
N GLN A 41 8.49 3.72 -16.98
CA GLN A 41 8.20 2.73 -18.00
C GLN A 41 9.45 1.89 -18.20
N ILE A 42 9.33 0.57 -18.06
CA ILE A 42 10.45 -0.37 -18.09
C ILE A 42 10.26 -1.32 -19.28
N GLU A 43 11.29 -1.49 -20.07
CA GLU A 43 11.29 -2.41 -21.21
C GLU A 43 11.88 -3.77 -20.81
N LYS A 44 11.57 -4.81 -21.60
CA LYS A 44 12.08 -6.18 -21.43
C LYS A 44 11.67 -6.87 -20.11
N LEU A 45 10.61 -6.42 -19.47
CA LEU A 45 10.00 -7.13 -18.33
C LEU A 45 9.18 -8.32 -18.85
N THR A 46 9.74 -9.52 -18.78
CA THR A 46 9.10 -10.73 -19.35
C THR A 46 8.84 -11.82 -18.31
N CYS A 47 9.41 -11.72 -17.11
CA CYS A 47 9.33 -12.76 -16.09
C CYS A 47 9.47 -12.23 -14.66
N GLY A 48 9.04 -13.02 -13.67
CA GLY A 48 9.13 -12.65 -12.25
C GLY A 48 10.56 -12.43 -11.77
N SER A 49 11.55 -13.15 -12.29
CA SER A 49 12.95 -12.93 -11.95
C SER A 49 13.49 -11.57 -12.42
N CYS A 50 12.93 -11.03 -13.51
CA CYS A 50 13.24 -9.67 -13.97
C CYS A 50 12.81 -8.63 -12.92
N VAL A 51 11.61 -8.83 -12.35
CA VAL A 51 11.08 -8.00 -11.26
C VAL A 51 12.03 -8.03 -10.06
N SER A 52 12.37 -9.23 -9.57
CA SER A 52 13.25 -9.39 -8.41
C SER A 52 14.65 -8.81 -8.63
N ASN A 53 15.18 -8.89 -9.86
CA ASN A 53 16.48 -8.30 -10.19
C ASN A 53 16.45 -6.77 -10.08
N ILE A 54 15.39 -6.13 -10.58
CA ILE A 54 15.22 -4.67 -10.48
C ILE A 54 15.03 -4.26 -9.03
N GLU A 55 14.14 -4.93 -8.29
CA GLU A 55 13.89 -4.65 -6.88
C GLU A 55 15.17 -4.78 -6.06
N SER A 56 15.97 -5.82 -6.28
CA SER A 56 17.24 -6.01 -5.60
C SER A 56 18.28 -4.93 -5.96
N ALA A 57 18.35 -4.54 -7.24
CA ALA A 57 19.29 -3.52 -7.68
C ALA A 57 18.96 -2.14 -7.07
N LEU A 58 17.67 -1.81 -6.96
CA LEU A 58 17.22 -0.52 -6.43
C LEU A 58 17.23 -0.48 -4.90
N SER A 59 16.84 -1.56 -4.21
CA SER A 59 16.83 -1.63 -2.75
C SER A 59 18.23 -1.53 -2.12
N SER A 60 19.28 -1.69 -2.92
CA SER A 60 20.68 -1.53 -2.48
C SER A 60 21.17 -0.08 -2.57
N LEU A 61 20.38 0.84 -3.10
CA LEU A 61 20.76 2.24 -3.25
C LEU A 61 20.33 3.05 -2.03
N ASP A 62 21.25 3.86 -1.52
CA ASP A 62 20.94 4.82 -0.46
C ASP A 62 19.91 5.83 -0.97
N GLY A 63 18.97 6.21 -0.11
CA GLY A 63 17.89 7.12 -0.46
C GLY A 63 16.70 6.48 -1.16
N VAL A 64 16.76 5.21 -1.57
CA VAL A 64 15.60 4.47 -2.09
C VAL A 64 14.77 3.91 -0.94
N GLY A 65 13.47 4.22 -0.92
CA GLY A 65 12.51 3.76 0.06
C GLY A 65 11.84 2.46 -0.36
N SER A 66 10.70 2.55 -1.06
CA SER A 66 9.98 1.38 -1.57
C SER A 66 10.15 1.23 -3.07
N VAL A 67 10.17 -0.02 -3.52
CA VAL A 67 10.24 -0.38 -4.94
C VAL A 67 9.10 -1.35 -5.25
N GLU A 68 8.28 -1.01 -6.23
CA GLU A 68 7.20 -1.85 -6.73
C GLU A 68 7.33 -1.99 -8.23
N VAL A 69 7.47 -3.20 -8.74
CA VAL A 69 7.55 -3.47 -10.19
C VAL A 69 6.37 -4.32 -10.63
N ASN A 70 5.60 -3.81 -11.59
CA ASN A 70 4.43 -4.48 -12.12
C ASN A 70 4.72 -5.02 -13.54
N LEU A 71 4.77 -6.34 -13.64
CA LEU A 71 5.05 -7.06 -14.88
C LEU A 71 3.97 -6.83 -15.96
N THR A 72 2.69 -6.77 -15.56
CA THR A 72 1.57 -6.65 -16.51
C THR A 72 1.54 -5.29 -17.20
N SER A 73 1.86 -4.23 -16.47
CA SER A 73 1.88 -2.86 -16.99
C SER A 73 3.26 -2.40 -17.48
N ASN A 74 4.30 -3.21 -17.25
CA ASN A 74 5.70 -2.85 -17.49
C ASN A 74 6.11 -1.54 -16.80
N ARG A 75 5.65 -1.35 -15.56
CA ARG A 75 5.92 -0.15 -14.77
C ARG A 75 6.66 -0.46 -13.49
N GLY A 76 7.58 0.41 -13.13
CA GLY A 76 8.21 0.47 -11.81
C GLY A 76 7.79 1.74 -11.10
N ARG A 77 7.44 1.63 -9.82
CA ARG A 77 7.15 2.75 -8.94
C ARG A 77 8.16 2.73 -7.81
N VAL A 78 8.83 3.84 -7.57
CA VAL A 78 9.90 3.96 -6.57
C VAL A 78 9.65 5.19 -5.73
N THR A 79 9.63 5.01 -4.40
CA THR A 79 9.72 6.14 -3.46
C THR A 79 11.18 6.37 -3.09
N TYR A 80 11.60 7.62 -2.98
CA TYR A 80 13.00 7.95 -2.72
C TYR A 80 13.12 9.29 -1.99
N ASP A 81 14.24 9.51 -1.31
CA ASP A 81 14.59 10.80 -0.73
C ASP A 81 15.33 11.64 -1.79
N PRO A 82 14.75 12.75 -2.28
CA PRO A 82 15.39 13.58 -3.29
C PRO A 82 16.64 14.33 -2.80
N ALA A 83 16.91 14.31 -1.48
CA ALA A 83 18.15 14.84 -0.92
C ALA A 83 19.34 13.86 -1.07
N GLU A 84 19.06 12.55 -1.21
CA GLU A 84 20.09 11.51 -1.30
C GLU A 84 20.27 10.97 -2.73
N ILE A 85 19.17 10.82 -3.48
CA ILE A 85 19.18 10.27 -4.84
C ILE A 85 18.14 10.98 -5.72
N ASP A 86 18.43 11.16 -6.99
CA ASP A 86 17.48 11.70 -7.95
C ASP A 86 16.85 10.62 -8.84
N SER A 87 15.74 10.95 -9.50
CA SER A 87 14.99 10.02 -10.34
C SER A 87 15.80 9.55 -11.56
N SER A 88 16.74 10.34 -12.06
CA SER A 88 17.59 9.97 -13.20
C SER A 88 18.66 8.95 -12.80
N ALA A 89 19.18 9.02 -11.57
CA ALA A 89 20.09 8.00 -11.05
C ALA A 89 19.38 6.65 -10.87
N ILE A 90 18.11 6.65 -10.41
CA ILE A 90 17.28 5.45 -10.32
C ILE A 90 17.01 4.87 -11.73
N GLU A 91 16.68 5.71 -12.72
CA GLU A 91 16.50 5.29 -14.13
C GLU A 91 17.76 4.63 -14.67
N ALA A 92 18.93 5.24 -14.40
CA ALA A 92 20.21 4.69 -14.82
C ALA A 92 20.52 3.34 -14.13
N ALA A 93 20.15 3.17 -12.86
CA ALA A 93 20.33 1.92 -12.15
C ALA A 93 19.46 0.79 -12.72
N ILE A 94 18.20 1.06 -13.05
CA ILE A 94 17.30 0.09 -13.72
C ILE A 94 17.90 -0.29 -15.09
N THR A 95 18.36 0.69 -15.84
CA THR A 95 18.96 0.46 -17.17
C THR A 95 20.26 -0.36 -17.06
N LYS A 96 21.10 -0.07 -16.06
CA LYS A 96 22.35 -0.82 -15.78
C LYS A 96 22.06 -2.27 -15.36
N ALA A 97 20.94 -2.51 -14.70
CA ALA A 97 20.46 -3.87 -14.38
C ALA A 97 20.00 -4.67 -15.63
N GLY A 98 20.01 -4.06 -16.83
CA GLY A 98 19.65 -4.69 -18.10
C GLY A 98 18.24 -4.38 -18.60
N TYR A 99 17.53 -3.48 -17.94
CA TYR A 99 16.14 -3.14 -18.24
C TYR A 99 16.04 -1.65 -18.65
N PRO A 100 16.02 -1.32 -19.95
CA PRO A 100 15.87 0.07 -20.36
C PRO A 100 14.64 0.70 -19.72
N ALA A 101 14.82 1.82 -19.06
CA ALA A 101 13.77 2.52 -18.32
C ALA A 101 13.72 4.00 -18.72
N ARG A 102 12.55 4.60 -18.55
CA ARG A 102 12.31 6.04 -18.71
C ARG A 102 11.36 6.54 -17.65
N VAL A 103 11.68 7.68 -17.04
CA VAL A 103 10.76 8.38 -16.13
C VAL A 103 9.48 8.73 -16.88
N ARG A 104 8.35 8.37 -16.33
CA ARG A 104 7.01 8.65 -16.84
C ARG A 104 6.29 9.70 -16.00
N LEU A 105 6.41 9.60 -14.69
CA LEU A 105 5.83 10.52 -13.73
C LEU A 105 6.85 10.74 -12.61
N GLN A 106 6.94 11.97 -12.15
CA GLN A 106 7.68 12.31 -10.96
C GLN A 106 6.81 13.23 -10.11
N LEU A 107 6.70 12.94 -8.84
CA LEU A 107 6.03 13.76 -7.84
C LEU A 107 7.07 14.16 -6.81
N ASP A 108 7.12 15.44 -6.53
CA ASP A 108 7.92 15.96 -5.43
C ASP A 108 7.32 15.53 -4.06
N PRO A 109 8.02 15.74 -2.93
CA PRO A 109 7.52 15.30 -1.63
C PRO A 109 6.19 15.94 -1.24
N GLN A 110 5.89 17.16 -1.66
CA GLN A 110 4.63 17.83 -1.35
C GLN A 110 3.48 17.24 -2.17
N GLU A 111 3.69 17.04 -3.46
CA GLU A 111 2.73 16.40 -4.37
C GLU A 111 2.45 14.96 -3.95
N TYR A 112 3.49 14.22 -3.57
CA TYR A 112 3.33 12.84 -3.12
C TYR A 112 2.58 12.75 -1.80
N ASN A 113 2.87 13.61 -0.83
CA ASN A 113 2.12 13.69 0.43
C ASN A 113 0.65 14.08 0.20
N ALA A 114 0.38 15.03 -0.70
CA ALA A 114 -0.98 15.40 -1.05
C ALA A 114 -1.75 14.23 -1.65
N LEU A 115 -1.12 13.48 -2.58
CA LEU A 115 -1.69 12.26 -3.16
C LEU A 115 -2.00 11.19 -2.09
N GLN A 116 -1.08 10.98 -1.14
CA GLN A 116 -1.28 10.02 -0.05
C GLN A 116 -2.45 10.43 0.86
N GLN A 117 -2.56 11.71 1.19
CA GLN A 117 -3.67 12.23 2.00
C GLN A 117 -5.01 12.05 1.28
N GLU A 118 -5.07 12.37 -0.01
CA GLU A 118 -6.27 12.15 -0.81
C GLU A 118 -6.66 10.67 -0.86
N GLN A 119 -5.69 9.78 -1.09
CA GLN A 119 -5.92 8.33 -1.08
C GLN A 119 -6.40 7.83 0.30
N ALA A 120 -5.83 8.35 1.38
CA ALA A 120 -6.25 8.00 2.73
C ALA A 120 -7.70 8.45 3.00
N GLN A 121 -8.08 9.65 2.60
CA GLN A 121 -9.45 10.16 2.72
C GLN A 121 -10.44 9.33 1.89
N LEU A 122 -10.07 9.00 0.65
CA LEU A 122 -10.87 8.12 -0.20
C LEU A 122 -11.01 6.73 0.40
N GLY A 123 -9.94 6.15 0.95
CA GLY A 123 -9.94 4.85 1.63
C GLY A 123 -10.79 4.81 2.90
N GLN A 124 -10.95 5.94 3.60
CA GLN A 124 -11.91 6.03 4.72
C GLN A 124 -13.36 5.97 4.25
N LYS A 125 -13.66 6.59 3.12
CA LYS A 125 -15.03 6.72 2.59
C LYS A 125 -15.45 5.54 1.72
N TYR A 126 -14.53 4.99 0.93
CA TYR A 126 -14.80 3.95 -0.05
C TYR A 126 -13.97 2.70 0.21
N LEU A 127 -14.57 1.53 0.00
CA LEU A 127 -13.92 0.22 0.13
C LEU A 127 -13.27 -0.25 -1.17
N ALA A 128 -13.90 0.05 -2.30
CA ALA A 128 -13.41 -0.36 -3.61
C ALA A 128 -13.93 0.55 -4.72
N ARG A 129 -13.23 0.51 -5.86
CA ARG A 129 -13.72 1.03 -7.14
C ARG A 129 -13.78 -0.12 -8.15
N ILE A 130 -14.94 -0.31 -8.75
CA ILE A 130 -15.21 -1.37 -9.73
C ILE A 130 -15.68 -0.68 -11.02
N GLY A 131 -14.80 -0.61 -12.01
CA GLY A 131 -15.03 0.26 -13.17
C GLY A 131 -15.16 1.72 -12.74
N ASP A 132 -16.29 2.35 -13.09
CA ASP A 132 -16.58 3.74 -12.73
C ASP A 132 -17.38 3.86 -11.42
N ARG A 133 -17.77 2.75 -10.80
CA ARG A 133 -18.57 2.70 -9.57
C ARG A 133 -17.70 2.67 -8.34
N LEU A 134 -18.05 3.47 -7.34
CA LEU A 134 -17.41 3.50 -6.03
C LEU A 134 -18.31 2.80 -5.01
N LEU A 135 -17.77 1.79 -4.33
CA LEU A 135 -18.45 1.12 -3.23
C LEU A 135 -18.15 1.87 -1.93
N ALA A 136 -19.16 2.57 -1.40
CA ALA A 136 -19.00 3.27 -0.13
C ALA A 136 -18.92 2.27 1.04
N ARG A 137 -18.11 2.60 2.03
CA ARG A 137 -17.98 1.81 3.27
C ARG A 137 -19.31 1.71 4.01
N SER A 138 -20.02 2.83 4.15
CA SER A 138 -21.33 2.90 4.81
C SER A 138 -22.35 1.95 4.20
N ASP A 139 -22.41 1.89 2.87
CA ASP A 139 -23.38 1.06 2.16
C ASP A 139 -23.08 -0.43 2.37
N PHE A 140 -21.80 -0.79 2.36
CA PHE A 140 -21.38 -2.15 2.64
C PHE A 140 -21.64 -2.56 4.10
N GLU A 141 -21.33 -1.69 5.07
CA GLU A 141 -21.62 -1.92 6.48
C GLU A 141 -23.12 -2.08 6.73
N GLN A 142 -23.97 -1.31 6.06
CA GLN A 142 -25.42 -1.46 6.13
C GLN A 142 -25.88 -2.82 5.60
N ILE A 143 -25.31 -3.30 4.48
CA ILE A 143 -25.61 -4.64 3.94
C ILE A 143 -25.23 -5.73 4.96
N VAL A 144 -24.05 -5.60 5.58
CA VAL A 144 -23.61 -6.57 6.61
C VAL A 144 -24.54 -6.55 7.82
N GLN A 145 -24.94 -5.39 8.31
CA GLN A 145 -25.86 -5.23 9.44
C GLN A 145 -27.24 -5.82 9.13
N GLN A 146 -27.78 -5.58 7.95
CA GLN A 146 -29.06 -6.15 7.53
C GLN A 146 -29.03 -7.69 7.50
N ARG A 147 -27.90 -8.28 7.10
CA ARG A 147 -27.72 -9.73 7.08
C ARG A 147 -27.50 -10.34 8.46
N ALA A 148 -26.91 -9.60 9.37
CA ALA A 148 -26.64 -10.05 10.73
C ALA A 148 -27.95 -10.30 11.52
N GLY A 149 -29.00 -9.50 11.27
CA GLY A 149 -30.31 -9.67 11.89
C GLY A 149 -30.36 -9.51 13.41
N GLY A 150 -29.24 -9.16 14.05
CA GLY A 150 -29.07 -9.04 15.50
C GLY A 150 -27.61 -9.14 15.94
N ASP A 151 -27.37 -9.35 17.23
CA ASP A 151 -26.04 -9.54 17.80
C ASP A 151 -25.40 -10.84 17.29
N VAL A 152 -24.25 -10.71 16.65
CA VAL A 152 -23.45 -11.84 16.13
C VAL A 152 -22.11 -11.92 16.86
N SER A 153 -21.63 -13.14 17.08
CA SER A 153 -20.31 -13.35 17.66
C SER A 153 -19.20 -12.87 16.69
N VAL A 154 -18.00 -12.59 17.23
CA VAL A 154 -16.84 -12.10 16.43
C VAL A 154 -16.51 -13.04 15.27
N ASP A 155 -16.56 -14.36 15.49
CA ASP A 155 -16.29 -15.36 14.45
C ASP A 155 -17.34 -15.36 13.35
N GLN A 156 -18.61 -15.21 13.73
CA GLN A 156 -19.74 -15.10 12.78
C GLN A 156 -19.65 -13.79 11.98
N GLN A 157 -19.20 -12.72 12.62
CA GLN A 157 -19.03 -11.42 11.96
C GLN A 157 -18.02 -11.51 10.79
N GLY A 158 -16.88 -12.18 10.98
CA GLY A 158 -15.90 -12.40 9.93
C GLY A 158 -16.46 -13.17 8.72
N GLN A 159 -17.25 -14.22 8.98
CA GLN A 159 -17.89 -15.01 7.92
C GLN A 159 -18.96 -14.21 7.17
N LEU A 160 -19.75 -13.41 7.89
CA LEU A 160 -20.76 -12.53 7.29
C LEU A 160 -20.12 -11.47 6.40
N TRP A 161 -19.00 -10.88 6.83
CA TRP A 161 -18.25 -9.92 6.05
C TRP A 161 -17.74 -10.54 4.75
N GLN A 162 -17.14 -11.72 4.81
CA GLN A 162 -16.63 -12.41 3.63
C GLN A 162 -17.74 -12.77 2.65
N ALA A 163 -18.87 -13.30 3.14
CA ALA A 163 -20.02 -13.63 2.32
C ALA A 163 -20.63 -12.39 1.67
N ALA A 164 -20.85 -11.32 2.46
CA ALA A 164 -21.37 -10.05 1.94
C ALA A 164 -20.42 -9.43 0.90
N TRP A 165 -19.11 -9.48 1.15
CA TRP A 165 -18.10 -8.97 0.21
C TRP A 165 -18.14 -9.69 -1.13
N LYS A 166 -18.20 -11.04 -1.09
CA LYS A 166 -18.28 -11.85 -2.31
C LYS A 166 -19.51 -11.49 -3.15
N ASP A 167 -20.67 -11.38 -2.50
CA ASP A 167 -21.93 -11.11 -3.19
C ASP A 167 -21.97 -9.68 -3.76
N VAL A 168 -21.52 -8.68 -2.98
CA VAL A 168 -21.46 -7.29 -3.43
C VAL A 168 -20.49 -7.14 -4.60
N LEU A 169 -19.29 -7.76 -4.49
CA LEU A 169 -18.30 -7.74 -5.55
C LEU A 169 -18.84 -8.37 -6.84
N GLN A 170 -19.47 -9.53 -6.73
CA GLN A 170 -20.08 -10.23 -7.88
C GLN A 170 -21.17 -9.39 -8.54
N ARG A 171 -22.06 -8.79 -7.73
CA ARG A 171 -23.11 -7.92 -8.22
C ARG A 171 -22.54 -6.69 -8.95
N GLU A 172 -21.58 -5.99 -8.33
CA GLU A 172 -21.00 -4.78 -8.93
C GLU A 172 -20.20 -5.09 -10.21
N LEU A 173 -19.52 -6.23 -10.27
CA LEU A 173 -18.85 -6.69 -11.49
C LEU A 173 -19.85 -6.98 -12.62
N LEU A 174 -20.99 -7.64 -12.31
CA LEU A 174 -22.04 -7.90 -13.29
C LEU A 174 -22.66 -6.60 -13.80
N LEU A 175 -22.97 -5.65 -12.91
CA LEU A 175 -23.50 -4.35 -13.27
C LEU A 175 -22.51 -3.56 -14.15
N SER A 176 -21.25 -3.51 -13.76
CA SER A 176 -20.20 -2.87 -14.55
C SER A 176 -20.04 -3.51 -15.94
N ALA A 177 -20.14 -4.83 -16.02
CA ALA A 177 -20.09 -5.55 -17.29
C ALA A 177 -21.32 -5.26 -18.17
N ALA A 178 -22.51 -5.20 -17.57
CA ALA A 178 -23.76 -4.87 -18.26
C ALA A 178 -23.70 -3.43 -18.82
N GLU A 179 -23.26 -2.46 -18.02
CA GLU A 179 -23.08 -1.08 -18.47
C GLU A 179 -22.08 -0.98 -19.64
N LYS A 180 -20.93 -1.64 -19.52
CA LYS A 180 -19.90 -1.68 -20.58
C LYS A 180 -20.41 -2.28 -21.88
N ASN A 181 -21.27 -3.30 -21.78
CA ASN A 181 -21.87 -3.97 -22.94
C ASN A 181 -23.20 -3.33 -23.38
N ARG A 182 -23.62 -2.22 -22.78
CA ARG A 182 -24.88 -1.51 -23.06
C ARG A 182 -26.09 -2.43 -23.02
N VAL A 183 -26.14 -3.34 -22.03
CA VAL A 183 -27.27 -4.22 -21.82
C VAL A 183 -28.42 -3.37 -21.29
N VAL A 184 -29.47 -3.26 -22.04
CA VAL A 184 -30.72 -2.57 -21.64
C VAL A 184 -31.75 -3.64 -21.35
N ILE A 185 -32.23 -3.69 -20.10
CA ILE A 185 -33.34 -4.56 -19.70
C ILE A 185 -34.63 -3.78 -19.97
N GLN A 186 -35.54 -4.32 -20.77
CA GLN A 186 -36.85 -3.69 -21.00
C GLN A 186 -37.79 -4.05 -19.85
N GLU A 187 -38.69 -3.08 -19.47
CA GLU A 187 -39.72 -3.34 -18.49
C GLU A 187 -40.62 -4.49 -19.02
N GLY A 188 -40.71 -5.58 -18.27
CA GLY A 188 -41.44 -6.80 -18.60
C GLY A 188 -40.63 -8.04 -18.91
N GLU A 189 -39.28 -7.95 -18.91
CA GLU A 189 -38.38 -9.11 -19.04
C GLU A 189 -37.99 -9.75 -17.71
N VAL A 190 -38.49 -9.20 -16.60
CA VAL A 190 -38.21 -9.70 -15.23
C VAL A 190 -39.53 -10.12 -14.60
N ASP A 191 -39.91 -11.38 -14.82
CA ASP A 191 -40.98 -12.09 -14.09
C ASP A 191 -40.37 -12.99 -13.00
#